data_9608afab2eba775cbf3a71d14f50edf2
#
_entry.id   9608afab2eba775cbf3a71d14f50edf2
#
_cell.length_a   1.000
_cell.length_b   1.000
_cell.length_c   1.000
_cell.angle_alpha   90.00
_cell.angle_beta   90.00
_cell.angle_gamma   90.00
#
_symmetry.space_group_name_H-M   'P 1'
#
loop_
_entity.id
_entity.type
_entity.pdbx_description
1 polymer ?
#
loop_
_entity_poly.entity_id
_entity_poly.type
_entity_poly.pdbx_seq_one_letter_code
_entity_poly.pdbx_strand_id
1 'polypeptide(L)'
;YYGELQESILRDMGYEFEMLNFATVTGKPLTDYIEVCKKKVNPNLSVPHGVRGMLTAFKMIECLDEAQDFYLTHAGFEAERGSFDRALAAYHAEMRAAANERDIAEAQRRGLESLRALPVRRPARPVRVGVVGEYFTAADPHSNLGLERKLLDLGVEVHRQLNMTNRNLRYNERNLRAG
;
A
#
# COMPACT_ATOMS: atom_id res chain seq x y z
N TYR A 1 -12.73 15.03 -2.97
CA TYR A 1 -13.31 14.86 -4.32
C TYR A 1 -13.60 13.39 -4.64
N TYR A 2 -12.60 12.46 -4.64
CA TYR A 2 -12.85 11.05 -4.97
C TYR A 2 -13.84 10.35 -4.02
N GLY A 3 -13.72 10.58 -2.72
CA GLY A 3 -14.62 9.98 -1.73
C GLY A 3 -16.08 10.41 -1.94
N GLU A 4 -16.30 11.68 -2.21
CA GLU A 4 -17.64 12.23 -2.47
C GLU A 4 -18.23 11.69 -3.80
N LEU A 5 -17.40 11.60 -4.84
CA LEU A 5 -17.80 11.03 -6.12
C LEU A 5 -18.18 9.55 -6.00
N GLN A 6 -17.35 8.76 -5.32
CA GLN A 6 -17.62 7.34 -5.08
C GLN A 6 -18.87 7.12 -4.24
N GLU A 7 -19.08 7.95 -3.22
CA GLU A 7 -20.30 7.91 -2.41
C GLU A 7 -21.54 8.19 -3.26
N SER A 8 -21.50 9.22 -4.11
CA SER A 8 -22.61 9.57 -5.00
C SER A 8 -22.92 8.41 -5.96
N ILE A 9 -21.90 7.86 -6.63
CA ILE A 9 -22.08 6.75 -7.58
C ILE A 9 -22.72 5.53 -6.90
N LEU A 10 -22.22 5.13 -5.72
CA LEU A 10 -22.76 3.97 -5.01
C LEU A 10 -24.19 4.18 -4.55
N ARG A 11 -24.55 5.40 -4.12
CA ARG A 11 -25.93 5.75 -3.76
C ARG A 11 -26.86 5.73 -4.98
N ASP A 12 -26.41 6.27 -6.09
CA ASP A 12 -27.17 6.24 -7.36
C ASP A 12 -27.39 4.79 -7.87
N MET A 13 -26.46 3.88 -7.55
CA MET A 13 -26.60 2.44 -7.78
C MET A 13 -27.55 1.73 -6.79
N GLY A 14 -28.10 2.45 -5.81
CA GLY A 14 -29.05 1.92 -4.84
C GLY A 14 -28.43 1.24 -3.61
N TYR A 15 -27.13 1.42 -3.37
CA TYR A 15 -26.49 0.88 -2.17
C TYR A 15 -26.78 1.76 -0.94
N GLU A 16 -27.19 1.12 0.16
CA GLU A 16 -27.29 1.76 1.48
C GLU A 16 -26.03 1.45 2.28
N PHE A 17 -25.27 2.49 2.64
CA PHE A 17 -24.02 2.35 3.41
C PHE A 17 -23.67 3.65 4.13
N GLU A 18 -22.76 3.57 5.08
CA GLU A 18 -22.14 4.72 5.71
C GLU A 18 -20.69 4.89 5.20
N MET A 19 -20.38 6.04 4.62
CA MET A 19 -19.05 6.33 4.10
C MET A 19 -18.09 6.71 5.23
N LEU A 20 -16.96 6.00 5.32
CA LEU A 20 -15.82 6.38 6.15
C LEU A 20 -14.80 7.14 5.29
N ASN A 21 -14.90 8.46 5.28
CA ASN A 21 -14.04 9.31 4.45
C ASN A 21 -12.99 10.04 5.30
N PHE A 22 -11.75 9.56 5.26
CA PHE A 22 -10.62 10.19 5.97
C PHE A 22 -10.12 11.48 5.31
N ALA A 23 -10.51 11.81 4.09
CA ALA A 23 -10.13 13.07 3.45
C ALA A 23 -10.65 14.29 4.22
N THR A 24 -11.74 14.14 4.96
CA THR A 24 -12.33 15.23 5.79
C THR A 24 -11.45 15.65 6.96
N VAL A 25 -10.49 14.82 7.35
CA VAL A 25 -9.56 15.06 8.46
C VAL A 25 -8.10 15.17 7.99
N THR A 26 -7.84 15.17 6.68
CA THR A 26 -6.49 15.34 6.12
C THR A 26 -5.88 16.65 6.57
N GLY A 27 -4.67 16.59 7.13
CA GLY A 27 -3.96 17.75 7.67
C GLY A 27 -4.40 18.17 9.07
N LYS A 28 -5.33 17.44 9.71
CA LYS A 28 -5.76 17.65 11.09
C LYS A 28 -4.96 16.77 12.07
N PRO A 29 -5.05 17.04 13.39
CA PRO A 29 -4.44 16.20 14.42
C PRO A 29 -4.92 14.75 14.35
N LEU A 30 -4.07 13.83 14.78
CA LEU A 30 -4.35 12.38 14.80
C LEU A 30 -5.63 12.02 15.58
N THR A 31 -5.93 12.80 16.63
CA THR A 31 -7.14 12.68 17.43
C THR A 31 -8.42 12.78 16.60
N ASP A 32 -8.44 13.62 15.56
CA ASP A 32 -9.60 13.81 14.71
C ASP A 32 -9.92 12.55 13.89
N TYR A 33 -8.87 11.85 13.43
CA TYR A 33 -9.02 10.53 12.77
C TYR A 33 -9.62 9.50 13.73
N ILE A 34 -9.16 9.50 14.98
CA ILE A 34 -9.66 8.58 16.02
C ILE A 34 -11.12 8.89 16.34
N GLU A 35 -11.50 10.15 16.43
CA GLU A 35 -12.89 10.55 16.67
C GLU A 35 -13.82 10.14 15.52
N VAL A 36 -13.38 10.22 14.27
CA VAL A 36 -14.14 9.69 13.11
C VAL A 36 -14.32 8.18 13.24
N CYS A 37 -13.26 7.44 13.56
CA CYS A 37 -13.35 6.00 13.78
C CYS A 37 -14.26 5.65 14.96
N LYS A 38 -14.16 6.40 16.06
CA LYS A 38 -15.01 6.21 17.24
C LYS A 38 -16.49 6.45 16.91
N LYS A 39 -16.79 7.51 16.17
CA LYS A 39 -18.17 7.85 15.81
C LYS A 39 -18.80 6.84 14.85
N LYS A 40 -18.02 6.34 13.86
CA LYS A 40 -18.56 5.58 12.73
C LYS A 40 -18.32 4.07 12.78
N VAL A 41 -17.30 3.63 13.52
CA VAL A 41 -16.88 2.21 13.51
C VAL A 41 -17.04 1.57 14.89
N ASN A 42 -16.46 2.19 15.94
CA ASN A 42 -16.48 1.62 17.28
C ASN A 42 -16.61 2.72 18.35
N PRO A 43 -17.80 2.95 18.90
CA PRO A 43 -18.02 3.97 19.93
C PRO A 43 -17.18 3.76 21.20
N ASN A 44 -16.74 2.53 21.46
CA ASN A 44 -15.93 2.18 22.64
C ASN A 44 -14.42 2.33 22.39
N LEU A 45 -14.00 2.81 21.23
CA LEU A 45 -12.59 2.99 20.90
C LEU A 45 -11.97 4.04 21.83
N SER A 46 -10.97 3.66 22.62
CA SER A 46 -10.21 4.61 23.42
C SER A 46 -9.11 5.29 22.57
N VAL A 47 -8.78 6.54 22.90
CA VAL A 47 -7.74 7.29 22.19
C VAL A 47 -6.39 6.56 22.17
N PRO A 48 -5.88 5.98 23.29
CA PRO A 48 -4.62 5.23 23.25
C PRO A 48 -4.65 4.03 22.31
N HIS A 49 -5.77 3.28 22.25
CA HIS A 49 -5.93 2.17 21.32
C HIS A 49 -6.00 2.64 19.88
N GLY A 50 -6.69 3.75 19.62
CA GLY A 50 -6.75 4.36 18.30
C GLY A 50 -5.37 4.80 17.79
N VAL A 51 -4.58 5.49 18.64
CA VAL A 51 -3.20 5.88 18.30
C VAL A 51 -2.35 4.66 18.00
N ARG A 52 -2.38 3.66 18.87
CA ARG A 52 -1.61 2.43 18.67
C ARG A 52 -1.99 1.71 17.37
N GLY A 53 -3.30 1.59 17.11
CA GLY A 53 -3.81 0.98 15.88
C GLY A 53 -3.33 1.71 14.62
N MET A 54 -3.32 3.04 14.64
CA MET A 54 -2.80 3.83 13.51
C MET A 54 -1.29 3.66 13.32
N LEU A 55 -0.50 3.68 14.38
CA LEU A 55 0.95 3.44 14.29
C LEU A 55 1.26 2.05 13.72
N THR A 56 0.52 1.03 14.19
CA THR A 56 0.62 -0.33 13.66
C THR A 56 0.24 -0.40 12.18
N ALA A 57 -0.83 0.29 11.77
CA ALA A 57 -1.24 0.37 10.37
C ALA A 57 -0.19 1.05 9.48
N PHE A 58 0.41 2.15 9.94
CA PHE A 58 1.51 2.80 9.21
C PHE A 58 2.72 1.88 9.06
N LYS A 59 3.08 1.14 10.11
CA LYS A 59 4.17 0.17 10.04
C LYS A 59 3.87 -0.95 9.03
N MET A 60 2.64 -1.45 9.02
CA MET A 60 2.21 -2.45 8.03
C MET A 60 2.28 -1.90 6.60
N ILE A 61 1.86 -0.65 6.37
CA ILE A 61 1.95 0.01 5.06
C ILE A 61 3.40 0.10 4.59
N GLU A 62 4.33 0.52 5.45
CA GLU A 62 5.77 0.55 5.11
C GLU A 62 6.29 -0.81 4.68
N CYS A 63 5.92 -1.85 5.42
CA CYS A 63 6.31 -3.23 5.13
C CYS A 63 5.75 -3.71 3.76
N LEU A 64 4.48 -3.41 3.49
CA LEU A 64 3.82 -3.77 2.22
C LEU A 64 4.45 -3.02 1.04
N ASP A 65 4.72 -1.73 1.20
CA ASP A 65 5.37 -0.92 0.14
C ASP A 65 6.79 -1.42 -0.15
N GLU A 66 7.59 -1.79 0.87
CA GLU A 66 8.94 -2.35 0.67
C GLU A 66 8.90 -3.66 -0.13
N ALA A 67 7.97 -4.56 0.22
CA ALA A 67 7.82 -5.83 -0.52
C ALA A 67 7.33 -5.60 -1.95
N GLN A 68 6.41 -4.65 -2.15
CA GLN A 68 5.92 -4.28 -3.48
C GLN A 68 7.02 -3.66 -4.34
N ASP A 69 7.85 -2.78 -3.79
CA ASP A 69 8.98 -2.17 -4.50
C ASP A 69 10.01 -3.24 -4.89
N PHE A 70 10.28 -4.21 -4.01
CA PHE A 70 11.13 -5.35 -4.32
C PHE A 70 10.54 -6.20 -5.45
N TYR A 71 9.25 -6.52 -5.38
CA TYR A 71 8.54 -7.25 -6.43
C TYR A 71 8.64 -6.54 -7.79
N LEU A 72 8.33 -5.25 -7.86
CA LEU A 72 8.33 -4.46 -9.09
C LEU A 72 9.72 -4.37 -9.74
N THR A 73 10.77 -4.41 -8.95
CA THR A 73 12.14 -4.33 -9.46
C THR A 73 12.75 -5.68 -9.85
N HIS A 74 12.12 -6.81 -9.47
CA HIS A 74 12.67 -8.14 -9.67
C HIS A 74 11.79 -9.11 -10.46
N ALA A 75 10.45 -9.04 -10.32
CA ALA A 75 9.52 -10.00 -10.91
C ALA A 75 9.57 -10.07 -12.44
N GLY A 76 9.94 -8.98 -13.13
CA GLY A 76 10.18 -9.01 -14.59
C GLY A 76 11.31 -9.91 -15.04
N PHE A 77 12.16 -10.38 -14.13
CA PHE A 77 13.32 -11.23 -14.40
C PHE A 77 13.22 -12.63 -13.77
N GLU A 78 12.04 -13.02 -13.30
CA GLU A 78 11.84 -14.31 -12.63
C GLU A 78 12.26 -15.48 -13.51
N ALA A 79 12.98 -16.46 -12.93
CA ALA A 79 13.42 -17.64 -13.65
C ALA A 79 12.29 -18.64 -13.87
N GLU A 80 11.32 -18.67 -12.97
CA GLU A 80 10.09 -19.47 -13.04
C GLU A 80 8.89 -18.54 -13.03
N ARG A 81 8.09 -18.56 -14.10
CA ARG A 81 6.95 -17.68 -14.27
C ARG A 81 5.94 -17.78 -13.12
N GLY A 82 5.57 -16.64 -12.54
CA GLY A 82 4.61 -16.51 -11.46
C GLY A 82 5.18 -16.89 -10.08
N SER A 83 6.49 -17.12 -9.95
CA SER A 83 7.11 -17.41 -8.66
C SER A 83 7.02 -16.20 -7.72
N PHE A 84 7.26 -15.00 -8.23
CA PHE A 84 7.12 -13.77 -7.48
C PHE A 84 5.66 -13.46 -7.09
N ASP A 85 4.71 -13.72 -7.98
CA ASP A 85 3.28 -13.54 -7.69
C ASP A 85 2.84 -14.44 -6.53
N ARG A 86 3.25 -15.72 -6.53
CA ARG A 86 2.93 -16.66 -5.46
C ARG A 86 3.57 -16.25 -4.12
N ALA A 87 4.82 -15.84 -4.14
CA ALA A 87 5.52 -15.42 -2.93
C ALA A 87 4.91 -14.12 -2.36
N LEU A 88 4.59 -13.15 -3.20
CA LEU A 88 3.94 -11.91 -2.77
C LEU A 88 2.53 -12.17 -2.22
N ALA A 89 1.76 -13.06 -2.84
CA ALA A 89 0.45 -13.46 -2.35
C ALA A 89 0.53 -14.16 -0.98
N ALA A 90 1.50 -15.03 -0.77
CA ALA A 90 1.76 -15.68 0.52
C ALA A 90 2.14 -14.63 1.59
N TYR A 91 3.04 -13.71 1.26
CA TYR A 91 3.40 -12.58 2.13
C TYR A 91 2.19 -11.73 2.52
N HIS A 92 1.33 -11.37 1.56
CA HIS A 92 0.11 -10.63 1.84
C HIS A 92 -0.85 -11.40 2.76
N ALA A 93 -0.93 -12.73 2.62
CA ALA A 93 -1.75 -13.56 3.50
C ALA A 93 -1.21 -13.56 4.94
N GLU A 94 0.11 -13.67 5.13
CA GLU A 94 0.75 -13.56 6.45
C GLU A 94 0.55 -12.18 7.08
N MET A 95 0.76 -11.10 6.31
CA MET A 95 0.51 -9.74 6.77
C MET A 95 -0.94 -9.51 7.19
N ARG A 96 -1.89 -10.07 6.45
CA ARG A 96 -3.32 -9.97 6.80
C ARG A 96 -3.68 -10.71 8.08
N ALA A 97 -2.97 -11.78 8.40
CA ALA A 97 -3.15 -12.56 9.62
C ALA A 97 -2.43 -11.96 10.84
N ALA A 98 -1.52 -11.01 10.64
CA ALA A 98 -0.75 -10.39 11.71
C ALA A 98 -1.66 -9.59 12.65
N ALA A 99 -1.61 -9.89 13.96
CA ALA A 99 -2.46 -9.28 14.98
C ALA A 99 -1.75 -8.17 15.79
N ASN A 100 -0.42 -8.08 15.71
CA ASN A 100 0.40 -7.16 16.48
C ASN A 100 1.72 -6.85 15.76
N GLU A 101 2.49 -5.91 16.30
CA GLU A 101 3.76 -5.46 15.71
C GLU A 101 4.81 -6.57 15.58
N ARG A 102 4.82 -7.55 16.49
CA ARG A 102 5.74 -8.69 16.41
C ARG A 102 5.41 -9.59 15.23
N ASP A 103 4.12 -9.86 15.04
CA ASP A 103 3.64 -10.67 13.92
C ASP A 103 3.92 -9.98 12.58
N ILE A 104 3.75 -8.65 12.51
CA ILE A 104 4.09 -7.83 11.33
C ILE A 104 5.59 -7.94 11.03
N ALA A 105 6.46 -7.76 12.04
CA ALA A 105 7.90 -7.86 11.86
C ALA A 105 8.34 -9.26 11.39
N GLU A 106 7.73 -10.31 11.93
CA GLU A 106 8.03 -11.69 11.54
C GLU A 106 7.53 -12.00 10.12
N ALA A 107 6.31 -11.56 9.76
CA ALA A 107 5.78 -11.70 8.40
C ALA A 107 6.65 -10.93 7.38
N GLN A 108 7.09 -9.70 7.73
CA GLN A 108 8.00 -8.91 6.90
C GLN A 108 9.33 -9.64 6.66
N ARG A 109 9.96 -10.13 7.72
CA ARG A 109 11.23 -10.86 7.62
C ARG A 109 11.09 -12.07 6.70
N ARG A 110 10.13 -12.95 6.97
CA ARG A 110 9.90 -14.18 6.18
C ARG A 110 9.52 -13.88 4.74
N GLY A 111 8.62 -12.92 4.53
CA GLY A 111 8.17 -12.54 3.20
C GLY A 111 9.30 -11.99 2.33
N LEU A 112 10.10 -11.06 2.87
CA LEU A 112 11.26 -10.54 2.14
C LEU A 112 12.35 -11.60 1.91
N GLU A 113 12.61 -12.48 2.88
CA GLU A 113 13.52 -13.61 2.69
C GLU A 113 13.05 -14.53 1.56
N SER A 114 11.76 -14.88 1.54
CA SER A 114 11.16 -15.68 0.46
C SER A 114 11.28 -15.01 -0.90
N LEU A 115 10.98 -13.71 -1.00
CA LEU A 115 11.10 -12.96 -2.26
C LEU A 115 12.57 -12.88 -2.73
N ARG A 116 13.52 -12.63 -1.82
CA ARG A 116 14.95 -12.53 -2.12
C ARG A 116 15.59 -13.86 -2.51
N ALA A 117 15.02 -14.97 -2.05
CA ALA A 117 15.49 -16.32 -2.39
C ALA A 117 15.09 -16.78 -3.79
N LEU A 118 14.14 -16.10 -4.44
CA LEU A 118 13.67 -16.49 -5.76
C LEU A 118 14.75 -16.26 -6.83
N PRO A 119 15.00 -17.26 -7.70
CA PRO A 119 15.97 -17.12 -8.75
C PRO A 119 15.52 -16.14 -9.83
N VAL A 120 16.41 -15.25 -10.24
CA VAL A 120 16.18 -14.27 -11.30
C VAL A 120 17.22 -14.39 -12.42
N ARG A 121 16.79 -14.12 -13.66
CA ARG A 121 17.65 -14.04 -14.85
C ARG A 121 17.74 -12.58 -15.31
N ARG A 122 18.37 -11.74 -14.48
CA ARG A 122 18.47 -10.31 -14.74
C ARG A 122 19.61 -10.01 -15.71
N PRO A 123 19.37 -9.23 -16.79
CA PRO A 123 20.43 -8.81 -17.69
C PRO A 123 21.39 -7.82 -17.00
N ALA A 124 22.63 -7.72 -17.50
CA ALA A 124 23.64 -6.79 -16.95
C ALA A 124 23.17 -5.31 -17.00
N ARG A 125 22.35 -4.97 -17.99
CA ARG A 125 21.76 -3.62 -18.15
C ARG A 125 20.25 -3.77 -18.36
N PRO A 126 19.46 -3.90 -17.29
CA PRO A 126 18.02 -4.01 -17.41
C PRO A 126 17.43 -2.68 -17.87
N VAL A 127 16.38 -2.73 -18.67
CA VAL A 127 15.58 -1.57 -18.97
C VAL A 127 14.81 -1.19 -17.71
N ARG A 128 14.86 0.09 -17.35
CA ARG A 128 14.18 0.64 -16.18
C ARG A 128 13.05 1.55 -16.62
N VAL A 129 11.87 1.35 -16.07
CA VAL A 129 10.67 2.13 -16.40
C VAL A 129 10.15 2.79 -15.13
N GLY A 130 10.06 4.12 -15.14
CA GLY A 130 9.42 4.91 -14.08
C GLY A 130 7.93 5.08 -14.37
N VAL A 131 7.06 4.66 -13.43
CA VAL A 131 5.61 4.92 -13.49
C VAL A 131 5.33 6.19 -12.71
N VAL A 132 4.79 7.18 -13.40
CA VAL A 132 4.40 8.49 -12.86
C VAL A 132 2.99 8.83 -13.31
N GLY A 133 2.26 9.60 -12.51
CA GLY A 133 0.89 9.97 -12.85
C GLY A 133 0.13 10.53 -11.65
N GLU A 134 -1.18 10.67 -11.80
CA GLU A 134 -2.07 10.98 -10.68
C GLU A 134 -2.12 9.78 -9.73
N TYR A 135 -2.21 10.06 -8.42
CA TYR A 135 -2.02 9.03 -7.38
C TYR A 135 -2.95 7.83 -7.53
N PHE A 136 -4.26 8.08 -7.68
CA PHE A 136 -5.23 7.00 -7.80
C PHE A 136 -5.00 6.18 -9.07
N THR A 137 -4.86 6.85 -10.21
CA THR A 137 -4.65 6.19 -11.50
C THR A 137 -3.32 5.41 -11.54
N ALA A 138 -2.25 5.96 -10.98
CA ALA A 138 -0.95 5.28 -11.00
C ALA A 138 -0.87 4.11 -10.01
N ALA A 139 -1.60 4.18 -8.88
CA ALA A 139 -1.50 3.19 -7.80
C ALA A 139 -2.52 2.05 -7.90
N ASP A 140 -3.67 2.29 -8.53
CA ASP A 140 -4.73 1.28 -8.64
C ASP A 140 -4.59 0.43 -9.93
N PRO A 141 -4.34 -0.89 -9.80
CA PRO A 141 -4.15 -1.78 -10.96
C PRO A 141 -5.35 -1.85 -11.90
N HIS A 142 -6.57 -1.62 -11.40
CA HIS A 142 -7.76 -1.59 -12.25
C HIS A 142 -7.79 -0.32 -13.11
N SER A 143 -7.53 0.82 -12.50
CA SER A 143 -7.54 2.13 -13.18
C SER A 143 -6.41 2.27 -14.19
N ASN A 144 -5.22 1.69 -13.91
CA ASN A 144 -4.08 1.70 -14.83
C ASN A 144 -4.05 0.50 -15.80
N LEU A 145 -5.13 -0.29 -15.84
CA LEU A 145 -5.27 -1.44 -16.74
C LEU A 145 -4.16 -2.50 -16.56
N GLY A 146 -3.65 -2.66 -15.34
CA GLY A 146 -2.58 -3.59 -15.02
C GLY A 146 -1.23 -3.23 -15.66
N LEU A 147 -0.95 -1.93 -15.82
CA LEU A 147 0.26 -1.42 -16.47
C LEU A 147 1.55 -2.03 -15.90
N GLU A 148 1.68 -2.07 -14.58
CA GLU A 148 2.88 -2.63 -13.93
C GLU A 148 3.08 -4.10 -14.30
N ARG A 149 2.01 -4.91 -14.28
CA ARG A 149 2.10 -6.32 -14.68
C ARG A 149 2.52 -6.48 -16.14
N LYS A 150 1.95 -5.69 -17.04
CA LYS A 150 2.33 -5.72 -18.46
C LYS A 150 3.79 -5.34 -18.69
N LEU A 151 4.30 -4.37 -17.92
CA LEU A 151 5.71 -3.99 -17.96
C LEU A 151 6.61 -5.12 -17.46
N LEU A 152 6.26 -5.77 -16.34
CA LEU A 152 7.01 -6.92 -15.82
C LEU A 152 7.02 -8.08 -16.81
N ASP A 153 5.91 -8.36 -17.51
CA ASP A 153 5.83 -9.39 -18.55
C ASP A 153 6.75 -9.10 -19.76
N LEU A 154 7.14 -7.84 -19.97
CA LEU A 154 8.16 -7.44 -20.96
C LEU A 154 9.61 -7.58 -20.46
N GLY A 155 9.83 -8.03 -19.24
CA GLY A 155 11.15 -8.22 -18.66
C GLY A 155 11.87 -6.91 -18.35
N VAL A 156 11.16 -5.93 -17.77
CA VAL A 156 11.73 -4.64 -17.36
C VAL A 156 11.66 -4.46 -15.84
N GLU A 157 12.51 -3.59 -15.33
CA GLU A 157 12.52 -3.16 -13.94
C GLU A 157 11.55 -1.97 -13.77
N VAL A 158 10.52 -2.12 -12.95
CA VAL A 158 9.50 -1.08 -12.75
C VAL A 158 9.78 -0.30 -11.47
N HIS A 159 9.76 1.01 -11.56
CA HIS A 159 9.89 1.93 -10.43
C HIS A 159 8.64 2.80 -10.28
N ARG A 160 7.94 2.67 -9.16
CA ARG A 160 6.80 3.51 -8.82
C ARG A 160 7.14 4.40 -7.63
N GLN A 161 7.16 5.71 -7.85
CA GLN A 161 7.43 6.66 -6.77
C GLN A 161 6.20 6.97 -5.91
N LEU A 162 5.01 6.75 -6.45
CA LEU A 162 3.75 6.99 -5.76
C LEU A 162 3.31 5.73 -5.01
N ASN A 163 3.81 5.56 -3.79
CA ASN A 163 3.33 4.59 -2.82
C ASN A 163 2.81 5.30 -1.55
N MET A 164 2.14 4.58 -0.66
CA MET A 164 1.53 5.15 0.53
C MET A 164 2.57 5.69 1.51
N THR A 165 3.71 5.03 1.63
CA THR A 165 4.84 5.44 2.48
C THR A 165 5.41 6.77 2.03
N ASN A 166 5.72 6.91 0.74
CA ASN A 166 6.29 8.14 0.21
C ASN A 166 5.30 9.31 0.31
N ARG A 167 4.01 9.06 0.04
CA ARG A 167 3.00 10.11 0.11
C ARG A 167 2.69 10.55 1.55
N ASN A 168 2.42 9.61 2.44
CA ASN A 168 1.90 9.95 3.77
C ASN A 168 2.98 10.21 4.80
N LEU A 169 4.11 9.52 4.75
CA LEU A 169 5.16 9.64 5.74
C LEU A 169 6.23 10.65 5.31
N ARG A 170 6.80 10.49 4.12
CA ARG A 170 7.92 11.35 3.70
C ARG A 170 7.49 12.74 3.23
N TYR A 171 6.31 12.88 2.64
CA TYR A 171 5.80 14.19 2.23
C TYR A 171 5.44 15.06 3.45
N ASN A 172 4.84 14.46 4.48
CA ASN A 172 4.52 15.16 5.72
C ASN A 172 5.77 15.53 6.53
N GLU A 173 6.79 14.66 6.59
CA GLU A 173 8.07 14.98 7.24
C GLU A 173 8.80 16.17 6.58
N ARG A 174 8.76 16.29 5.25
CA ARG A 174 9.36 17.43 4.54
C ARG A 174 8.66 18.73 4.86
N ASN A 175 7.33 18.73 4.94
CA ASN A 175 6.55 19.93 5.26
C ASN A 175 6.70 20.35 6.72
N LEU A 176 6.88 19.40 7.66
CA LEU A 176 7.15 19.69 9.06
C LEU A 176 8.56 20.25 9.32
N ARG A 177 9.53 19.97 8.43
CA ARG A 177 10.90 20.52 8.52
C ARG A 177 11.08 21.84 7.76
N ALA A 178 10.13 22.23 6.93
CA ALA A 178 10.17 23.45 6.14
C ALA A 178 9.38 24.63 6.76
N GLY A 179 8.69 24.44 7.88
CA GLY A 179 8.01 25.46 8.68
C GLY A 179 8.68 25.64 10.03
#